data_811c58c22ab9f34906d5b4b7dab7d052
#
_entry.id   811c58c22ab9f34906d5b4b7dab7d052
#
_cell.length_a   1.000
_cell.length_b   1.000
_cell.length_c   1.000
_cell.angle_alpha   90.00
_cell.angle_beta   90.00
_cell.angle_gamma   90.00
#
_symmetry.space_group_name_H-M   'P 1'
#
loop_
_entity.id
_entity.type
_entity.pdbx_description
1 polymer ?
#
loop_
_entity_poly.entity_id
_entity_poly.type
_entity_poly.pdbx_seq_one_letter_code
_entity_poly.pdbx_strand_id
1 'polypeptide(L)'
;VLTYEPKVQFTPELDDTIQRVRYDFEYTKAELLRERFTQTYLDWCKGLNVKSRAQAYGRGFFPLESSLDYDIPECESWTWLRHRLGEEMSEEDYRRGRAYTMVNKYVSSAAHLRGKRLVSCEEMTNTYTVFNMTLELLKIGGDQTAISGVTHSIFHGFNYSPKEAPFPGWIRYGAYYNENNNWWPYFKYYTAYKGRMASALQHGTMYADIAILHPIADMWSTLGMQNEPFPATTNVKYKTLVWEAIHKNGSGCDYVSESIIRDAEMKDGYLCYGPRKYKTLFLIEVESMEPATAHKLYDFVASGGRIFCIEAYPHKSVGLKDHDKHDKEVQEWVEKMKQMDGCFILLHKPEKDFVGWYQGVQKDYGLTPYMTIEKPDPYLMQNRYQGDNREEM
;
A
#
# COMPACT_ATOMS: atom_id res chain seq x y z
N VAL A 1 -20.90 -5.02 18.61
CA VAL A 1 -21.12 -5.61 17.30
C VAL A 1 -20.18 -4.99 16.27
N LEU A 2 -20.17 -3.66 16.11
CA LEU A 2 -19.32 -2.98 15.11
C LEU A 2 -17.83 -3.02 15.43
N THR A 3 -17.44 -3.18 16.70
CA THR A 3 -16.05 -3.26 17.14
C THR A 3 -15.69 -4.73 17.40
N TYR A 4 -14.47 -5.10 17.03
CA TYR A 4 -13.95 -6.43 17.33
C TYR A 4 -13.70 -6.61 18.83
N GLU A 5 -14.32 -7.63 19.41
CA GLU A 5 -14.19 -8.02 20.81
C GLU A 5 -13.65 -9.46 20.90
N PRO A 6 -12.33 -9.65 21.03
CA PRO A 6 -11.72 -10.99 20.93
C PRO A 6 -12.19 -11.98 21.98
N LYS A 7 -12.82 -11.52 23.06
CA LYS A 7 -13.32 -12.37 24.15
C LYS A 7 -14.75 -12.84 23.95
N VAL A 8 -15.47 -12.30 22.97
CA VAL A 8 -16.85 -12.67 22.71
C VAL A 8 -16.87 -13.75 21.63
N GLN A 9 -17.41 -14.91 21.96
CA GLN A 9 -17.62 -16.00 21.01
C GLN A 9 -19.08 -15.99 20.56
N PHE A 10 -19.30 -16.04 19.27
CA PHE A 10 -20.61 -16.15 18.64
C PHE A 10 -20.80 -17.53 18.02
N THR A 11 -22.04 -17.90 17.74
CA THR A 11 -22.27 -19.04 16.84
C THR A 11 -21.77 -18.69 15.44
N PRO A 12 -21.38 -19.69 14.59
CA PRO A 12 -20.88 -19.43 13.25
C PRO A 12 -21.83 -18.54 12.41
N GLU A 13 -23.13 -18.78 12.48
CA GLU A 13 -24.14 -18.02 11.74
C GLU A 13 -24.25 -16.58 12.20
N LEU A 14 -24.17 -16.36 13.53
CA LEU A 14 -24.19 -15.01 14.09
C LEU A 14 -22.89 -14.27 13.79
N ASP A 15 -21.75 -14.96 13.83
CA ASP A 15 -20.45 -14.38 13.50
C ASP A 15 -20.40 -13.95 12.03
N ASP A 16 -20.86 -14.76 11.09
CA ASP A 16 -20.96 -14.38 9.67
C ASP A 16 -21.88 -13.16 9.48
N THR A 17 -23.03 -13.16 10.13
CA THR A 17 -23.94 -12.00 10.10
C THR A 17 -23.26 -10.72 10.61
N ILE A 18 -22.53 -10.81 11.73
CA ILE A 18 -21.80 -9.67 12.32
C ILE A 18 -20.69 -9.20 11.37
N GLN A 19 -19.93 -10.10 10.76
CA GLN A 19 -18.88 -9.76 9.80
C GLN A 19 -19.46 -9.00 8.60
N ARG A 20 -20.59 -9.43 8.06
CA ARG A 20 -21.28 -8.76 6.95
C ARG A 20 -21.77 -7.37 7.33
N VAL A 21 -22.35 -7.20 8.53
CA VAL A 21 -22.77 -5.88 9.04
C VAL A 21 -21.58 -4.94 9.26
N ARG A 22 -20.44 -5.46 9.73
CA ARG A 22 -19.19 -4.68 9.86
C ARG A 22 -18.70 -4.18 8.51
N TYR A 23 -18.70 -5.04 7.50
CA TYR A 23 -18.36 -4.65 6.15
C TYR A 23 -19.28 -3.54 5.63
N ASP A 24 -20.60 -3.72 5.70
CA ASP A 24 -21.58 -2.72 5.25
C ASP A 24 -21.39 -1.38 5.95
N PHE A 25 -21.06 -1.40 7.24
CA PHE A 25 -20.78 -0.19 8.01
C PHE A 25 -19.50 0.51 7.53
N GLU A 26 -18.38 -0.20 7.40
CA GLU A 26 -17.09 0.37 6.98
C GLU A 26 -17.15 0.84 5.52
N TYR A 27 -17.80 0.09 4.64
CA TYR A 27 -18.04 0.49 3.27
C TYR A 27 -18.87 1.76 3.17
N THR A 28 -20.00 1.83 3.90
CA THR A 28 -20.85 3.03 3.95
C THR A 28 -20.09 4.24 4.48
N LYS A 29 -19.27 4.04 5.52
CA LYS A 29 -18.41 5.09 6.08
C LYS A 29 -17.40 5.61 5.04
N ALA A 30 -16.78 4.72 4.28
CA ALA A 30 -15.84 5.09 3.21
C ALA A 30 -16.53 5.88 2.09
N GLU A 31 -17.70 5.44 1.65
CA GLU A 31 -18.50 6.15 0.62
C GLU A 31 -18.94 7.54 1.12
N LEU A 32 -19.39 7.65 2.36
CA LEU A 32 -19.75 8.95 2.95
C LEU A 32 -18.56 9.90 3.06
N LEU A 33 -17.38 9.40 3.41
CA LEU A 33 -16.16 10.21 3.41
C LEU A 33 -15.87 10.75 2.01
N ARG A 34 -15.96 9.88 1.00
CA ARG A 34 -15.72 10.26 -0.39
C ARG A 34 -16.74 11.31 -0.87
N GLU A 35 -18.03 11.05 -0.67
CA GLU A 35 -19.12 11.92 -1.13
C GLU A 35 -19.14 13.27 -0.41
N ARG A 36 -19.03 13.25 0.93
CA ARG A 36 -19.34 14.42 1.76
C ARG A 36 -18.13 15.25 2.11
N PHE A 37 -16.97 14.63 2.25
CA PHE A 37 -15.74 15.32 2.61
C PHE A 37 -14.82 15.48 1.41
N THR A 38 -14.37 14.36 0.83
CA THR A 38 -13.35 14.40 -0.23
C THR A 38 -13.82 15.19 -1.43
N GLN A 39 -15.00 14.91 -1.97
CA GLN A 39 -15.52 15.61 -3.13
C GLN A 39 -15.71 17.11 -2.86
N THR A 40 -16.25 17.46 -1.71
CA THR A 40 -16.43 18.86 -1.30
C THR A 40 -15.09 19.61 -1.24
N TYR A 41 -14.07 18.98 -0.67
CA TYR A 41 -12.72 19.55 -0.58
C TYR A 41 -12.08 19.73 -1.98
N LEU A 42 -12.20 18.72 -2.84
CA LEU A 42 -11.69 18.78 -4.22
C LEU A 42 -12.36 19.90 -5.03
N ASP A 43 -13.67 20.03 -4.94
CA ASP A 43 -14.43 21.06 -5.63
C ASP A 43 -14.04 22.47 -5.13
N TRP A 44 -13.81 22.60 -3.83
CA TRP A 44 -13.32 23.85 -3.25
C TRP A 44 -11.91 24.19 -3.74
N CYS A 45 -10.97 23.25 -3.73
CA CYS A 45 -9.62 23.45 -4.29
C CYS A 45 -9.66 23.85 -5.76
N LYS A 46 -10.51 23.15 -6.55
CA LYS A 46 -10.70 23.45 -7.98
C LYS A 46 -11.25 24.86 -8.19
N GLY A 47 -12.23 25.27 -7.37
CA GLY A 47 -12.79 26.63 -7.42
C GLY A 47 -11.78 27.73 -7.14
N LEU A 48 -10.74 27.44 -6.36
CA LEU A 48 -9.63 28.35 -6.06
C LEU A 48 -8.43 28.20 -7.02
N ASN A 49 -8.52 27.28 -7.99
CA ASN A 49 -7.42 26.94 -8.90
C ASN A 49 -6.13 26.51 -8.15
N VAL A 50 -6.29 25.76 -7.08
CA VAL A 50 -5.18 25.16 -6.31
C VAL A 50 -5.27 23.66 -6.34
N LYS A 51 -4.13 22.97 -6.16
CA LYS A 51 -4.06 21.53 -6.08
C LYS A 51 -4.41 21.03 -4.68
N SER A 52 -5.16 19.95 -4.62
CA SER A 52 -5.46 19.24 -3.39
C SER A 52 -4.32 18.32 -2.99
N ARG A 53 -3.97 18.28 -1.69
CA ARG A 53 -3.03 17.35 -1.09
C ARG A 53 -3.58 16.83 0.23
N ALA A 54 -3.56 15.52 0.44
CA ALA A 54 -4.04 14.93 1.68
C ALA A 54 -3.44 13.56 1.96
N GLN A 55 -3.29 13.27 3.24
CA GLN A 55 -3.07 11.95 3.81
C GLN A 55 -4.45 11.33 4.07
N ALA A 56 -4.96 10.59 3.09
CA ALA A 56 -6.34 10.09 3.07
C ALA A 56 -6.44 8.68 3.67
N TYR A 57 -6.02 8.49 4.91
CA TYR A 57 -6.06 7.20 5.61
C TYR A 57 -6.28 7.38 7.12
N GLY A 58 -6.26 6.27 7.84
CA GLY A 58 -6.58 6.21 9.26
C GLY A 58 -7.99 5.68 9.51
N ARG A 59 -8.31 5.34 10.73
CA ARG A 59 -9.65 4.93 11.18
C ARG A 59 -10.33 3.84 10.32
N GLY A 60 -9.53 2.93 9.76
CA GLY A 60 -10.00 1.82 8.90
C GLY A 60 -10.19 2.16 7.43
N PHE A 61 -10.02 3.40 6.99
CA PHE A 61 -10.09 3.74 5.57
C PHE A 61 -8.96 3.07 4.78
N PHE A 62 -9.28 2.59 3.58
CA PHE A 62 -8.30 1.98 2.70
C PHE A 62 -7.48 3.07 1.99
N PRO A 63 -6.18 3.19 2.28
CA PRO A 63 -5.36 4.30 1.78
C PRO A 63 -5.33 4.44 0.27
N LEU A 64 -5.42 3.33 -0.47
CA LEU A 64 -5.46 3.33 -1.92
C LEU A 64 -6.69 4.06 -2.45
N GLU A 65 -7.89 3.60 -2.09
CA GLU A 65 -9.14 4.19 -2.61
C GLU A 65 -9.33 5.62 -2.15
N SER A 66 -9.04 5.89 -0.87
CA SER A 66 -9.17 7.24 -0.32
C SER A 66 -8.20 8.25 -0.97
N SER A 67 -7.10 7.80 -1.58
CA SER A 67 -6.08 8.65 -2.19
C SER A 67 -6.26 8.89 -3.69
N LEU A 68 -7.15 8.14 -4.36
CA LEU A 68 -7.28 8.14 -5.83
C LEU A 68 -7.56 9.52 -6.43
N ASP A 69 -8.38 10.32 -5.78
CA ASP A 69 -8.93 11.54 -6.37
C ASP A 69 -8.11 12.80 -6.06
N TYR A 70 -7.27 12.82 -5.03
CA TYR A 70 -6.40 13.97 -4.71
C TYR A 70 -5.37 14.23 -5.79
N ASP A 71 -5.08 15.52 -6.10
CA ASP A 71 -4.04 15.89 -7.07
C ASP A 71 -2.66 15.42 -6.65
N ILE A 72 -2.37 15.50 -5.36
CA ILE A 72 -1.13 15.05 -4.73
C ILE A 72 -1.47 14.09 -3.60
N PRO A 73 -1.57 12.79 -3.90
CA PRO A 73 -1.70 11.78 -2.85
C PRO A 73 -0.52 11.83 -1.91
N GLU A 74 -0.78 11.86 -0.60
CA GLU A 74 0.27 11.93 0.42
C GLU A 74 0.18 10.77 1.39
N CYS A 75 1.35 10.23 1.72
CA CYS A 75 1.55 9.25 2.78
C CYS A 75 2.45 9.83 3.88
N GLU A 76 2.85 9.02 4.82
CA GLU A 76 3.84 9.41 5.82
C GLU A 76 4.78 8.26 6.18
N SER A 77 5.92 8.60 6.77
CA SER A 77 6.84 7.64 7.35
C SER A 77 7.28 8.07 8.74
N TRP A 78 7.53 7.09 9.56
CA TRP A 78 7.94 7.28 10.93
C TRP A 78 9.28 6.59 11.18
N THR A 79 10.10 7.17 12.02
CA THR A 79 11.32 6.53 12.51
C THR A 79 11.04 5.91 13.87
N TRP A 80 10.78 4.62 13.88
CA TRP A 80 10.51 3.85 15.11
C TRP A 80 11.78 3.22 15.67
N LEU A 81 12.88 3.94 15.68
CA LEU A 81 14.11 3.40 16.24
C LEU A 81 14.08 3.49 17.76
N ARG A 82 13.63 2.43 18.40
CA ARG A 82 13.98 2.17 19.80
C ARG A 82 15.46 1.76 19.86
N HIS A 83 16.36 2.71 19.74
CA HIS A 83 17.70 2.47 20.24
C HIS A 83 17.63 2.38 21.76
N ARG A 84 17.63 1.20 22.28
CA ARG A 84 18.23 0.97 23.59
C ARG A 84 19.74 1.16 23.37
N LEU A 85 20.33 2.13 24.07
CA LEU A 85 21.76 2.33 24.06
C LEU A 85 22.47 0.99 24.26
N GLY A 86 23.21 0.51 23.26
CA GLY A 86 24.00 -0.70 23.32
C GLY A 86 23.46 -1.96 22.66
N GLU A 87 22.26 -1.95 22.07
CA GLU A 87 21.75 -3.05 21.25
C GLU A 87 22.01 -2.77 19.76
N GLU A 88 22.56 -3.74 19.04
CA GLU A 88 22.64 -3.69 17.59
C GLU A 88 21.22 -3.62 17.03
N MET A 89 21.01 -2.75 16.04
CA MET A 89 19.73 -2.58 15.39
C MET A 89 19.43 -3.83 14.57
N SER A 90 18.40 -4.58 14.96
CA SER A 90 17.98 -5.75 14.21
C SER A 90 17.35 -5.33 12.88
N GLU A 91 17.37 -6.22 11.89
CA GLU A 91 16.64 -6.04 10.64
C GLU A 91 15.15 -5.76 10.90
N GLU A 92 14.59 -6.33 11.96
CA GLU A 92 13.18 -6.12 12.34
C GLU A 92 12.94 -4.70 12.84
N ASP A 93 13.91 -4.04 13.46
CA ASP A 93 13.80 -2.64 13.89
C ASP A 93 13.80 -1.69 12.69
N TYR A 94 14.61 -1.94 11.66
CA TYR A 94 14.48 -1.26 10.36
C TYR A 94 13.10 -1.49 9.73
N ARG A 95 12.51 -2.63 9.98
CA ARG A 95 11.24 -3.07 9.43
C ARG A 95 10.03 -2.60 10.22
N ARG A 96 10.19 -2.03 11.42
CA ARG A 96 9.06 -1.44 12.17
C ARG A 96 8.40 -0.27 11.45
N GLY A 97 9.08 0.34 10.49
CA GLY A 97 8.48 1.24 9.51
C GLY A 97 7.62 0.57 8.44
N ARG A 98 7.45 -0.75 8.45
CA ARG A 98 6.72 -1.49 7.39
C ARG A 98 5.25 -1.18 7.28
N ALA A 99 4.57 -0.88 8.38
CA ALA A 99 3.19 -0.42 8.32
C ALA A 99 3.10 0.84 7.47
N TYR A 100 4.06 1.71 7.58
CA TYR A 100 4.16 2.95 6.82
C TYR A 100 4.58 2.73 5.38
N THR A 101 5.57 1.86 5.11
CA THR A 101 5.90 1.49 3.73
C THR A 101 4.73 0.82 3.02
N MET A 102 3.86 0.13 3.75
CA MET A 102 2.62 -0.42 3.22
C MET A 102 1.63 0.69 2.85
N VAL A 103 1.42 1.67 3.74
CA VAL A 103 0.61 2.87 3.44
C VAL A 103 1.19 3.60 2.23
N ASN A 104 2.50 3.80 2.20
CA ASN A 104 3.19 4.47 1.10
C ASN A 104 2.95 3.73 -0.23
N LYS A 105 3.01 2.38 -0.21
CA LYS A 105 2.77 1.58 -1.41
C LYS A 105 1.33 1.66 -1.90
N TYR A 106 0.34 1.72 -1.01
CA TYR A 106 -1.06 1.96 -1.40
C TYR A 106 -1.25 3.33 -2.04
N VAL A 107 -0.70 4.38 -1.41
CA VAL A 107 -0.83 5.76 -1.90
C VAL A 107 -0.12 5.95 -3.25
N SER A 108 1.09 5.39 -3.41
CA SER A 108 1.80 5.44 -4.69
C SER A 108 1.05 4.66 -5.78
N SER A 109 0.46 3.51 -5.44
CA SER A 109 -0.37 2.76 -6.39
C SER A 109 -1.59 3.56 -6.84
N ALA A 110 -2.27 4.28 -5.92
CA ALA A 110 -3.36 5.18 -6.26
C ALA A 110 -2.93 6.27 -7.27
N ALA A 111 -1.75 6.88 -7.04
CA ALA A 111 -1.19 7.86 -7.96
C ALA A 111 -0.90 7.24 -9.34
N HIS A 112 -0.28 6.06 -9.37
CA HIS A 112 0.04 5.36 -10.61
C HIS A 112 -1.21 5.00 -11.42
N LEU A 113 -2.26 4.51 -10.76
CA LEU A 113 -3.55 4.19 -11.38
C LEU A 113 -4.22 5.42 -12.02
N ARG A 114 -3.98 6.61 -11.49
CA ARG A 114 -4.46 7.88 -12.02
C ARG A 114 -3.45 8.61 -12.91
N GLY A 115 -2.30 8.01 -13.22
CA GLY A 115 -1.25 8.60 -14.05
C GLY A 115 -0.52 9.79 -13.41
N LYS A 116 -0.56 9.89 -12.08
CA LYS A 116 0.11 10.96 -11.32
C LYS A 116 1.54 10.56 -11.00
N ARG A 117 2.47 11.50 -11.17
CA ARG A 117 3.90 11.29 -10.89
C ARG A 117 4.33 11.89 -9.54
N LEU A 118 3.53 12.79 -8.99
CA LEU A 118 3.82 13.44 -7.72
C LEU A 118 3.11 12.71 -6.59
N VAL A 119 3.89 11.96 -5.82
CA VAL A 119 3.47 11.25 -4.61
C VAL A 119 4.25 11.85 -3.45
N SER A 120 3.59 12.58 -2.57
CA SER A 120 4.26 13.18 -1.43
C SER A 120 4.26 12.26 -0.20
N CYS A 121 5.23 12.49 0.67
CA CYS A 121 5.33 11.80 1.94
C CYS A 121 5.74 12.80 3.02
N GLU A 122 4.98 12.87 4.10
CA GLU A 122 5.45 13.45 5.35
C GLU A 122 6.50 12.52 5.92
N GLU A 123 7.79 12.90 5.78
CA GLU A 123 8.90 12.00 6.07
C GLU A 123 9.47 12.17 7.46
N MET A 124 9.73 11.03 8.08
CA MET A 124 10.53 10.87 9.27
C MET A 124 9.94 11.54 10.51
N THR A 125 8.63 11.44 10.67
CA THR A 125 7.99 11.74 11.95
C THR A 125 8.63 10.93 13.06
N ASN A 126 8.95 11.57 14.17
CA ASN A 126 9.59 10.92 15.31
C ASN A 126 9.04 11.50 16.62
N THR A 127 8.79 10.64 17.60
CA THR A 127 8.28 11.06 18.93
C THR A 127 9.14 10.58 20.08
N TYR A 128 10.15 9.76 19.82
CA TYR A 128 10.85 9.00 20.88
C TYR A 128 12.33 9.28 20.98
N THR A 129 12.95 9.89 19.98
CA THR A 129 14.40 9.99 19.88
C THR A 129 14.85 11.42 19.62
N VAL A 130 14.70 12.26 20.66
CA VAL A 130 15.22 13.63 20.64
C VAL A 130 16.73 13.61 20.34
N PHE A 131 17.15 14.27 19.23
CA PHE A 131 18.55 14.32 18.77
C PHE A 131 19.22 12.96 18.51
N ASN A 132 18.48 11.86 18.43
CA ASN A 132 19.03 10.53 18.26
C ASN A 132 18.96 10.01 16.82
N MET A 133 18.41 10.81 15.90
CA MET A 133 18.42 10.50 14.46
C MET A 133 19.72 10.97 13.85
N THR A 134 20.39 10.08 13.12
CA THR A 134 21.56 10.40 12.29
C THR A 134 21.14 10.68 10.85
N LEU A 135 21.99 11.37 10.07
CA LEU A 135 21.74 11.56 8.63
C LEU A 135 21.72 10.25 7.86
N GLU A 136 22.46 9.24 8.34
CA GLU A 136 22.43 7.88 7.77
C GLU A 136 21.05 7.23 7.95
N LEU A 137 20.50 7.27 9.15
CA LEU A 137 19.17 6.73 9.43
C LEU A 137 18.08 7.44 8.64
N LEU A 138 18.18 8.77 8.51
CA LEU A 138 17.29 9.57 7.67
C LEU A 138 17.39 9.14 6.19
N LYS A 139 18.62 8.86 5.71
CA LYS A 139 18.82 8.39 4.34
C LYS A 139 18.21 7.00 4.13
N ILE A 140 18.45 6.05 5.03
CA ILE A 140 17.90 4.68 4.93
C ILE A 140 16.37 4.74 4.87
N GLY A 141 15.74 5.46 5.78
CA GLY A 141 14.27 5.61 5.77
C GLY A 141 13.75 6.34 4.52
N GLY A 142 14.45 7.40 4.09
CA GLY A 142 14.11 8.12 2.87
C GLY A 142 14.27 7.31 1.59
N ASP A 143 15.23 6.39 1.55
CA ASP A 143 15.39 5.44 0.44
C ASP A 143 14.24 4.40 0.45
N GLN A 144 13.83 3.92 1.63
CA GLN A 144 12.67 3.03 1.76
C GLN A 144 11.38 3.68 1.29
N THR A 145 11.17 4.97 1.58
CA THR A 145 9.99 5.69 1.07
C THR A 145 10.04 5.81 -0.45
N ALA A 146 11.19 6.15 -1.02
CA ALA A 146 11.36 6.24 -2.48
C ALA A 146 11.11 4.90 -3.19
N ILE A 147 11.60 3.79 -2.64
CA ILE A 147 11.36 2.44 -3.17
C ILE A 147 9.87 2.06 -3.12
N SER A 148 9.11 2.56 -2.15
CA SER A 148 7.66 2.36 -2.11
C SER A 148 6.86 3.21 -3.10
N GLY A 149 7.54 4.04 -3.92
CA GLY A 149 6.95 4.85 -4.99
C GLY A 149 6.74 6.34 -4.63
N VAL A 150 7.27 6.78 -3.48
CA VAL A 150 7.27 8.21 -3.11
C VAL A 150 8.25 8.98 -3.99
N THR A 151 7.80 10.12 -4.52
CA THR A 151 8.60 10.98 -5.41
C THR A 151 8.85 12.38 -4.85
N HIS A 152 8.27 12.71 -3.68
CA HIS A 152 8.39 14.03 -3.06
C HIS A 152 8.38 13.91 -1.55
N SER A 153 9.42 14.43 -0.91
CA SER A 153 9.60 14.37 0.55
C SER A 153 9.30 15.72 1.19
N ILE A 154 8.51 15.67 2.26
CA ILE A 154 8.22 16.79 3.13
C ILE A 154 8.67 16.37 4.53
N PHE A 155 9.81 16.89 4.98
CA PHE A 155 10.36 16.49 6.26
C PHE A 155 9.50 16.96 7.42
N HIS A 156 9.23 16.06 8.36
CA HIS A 156 8.53 16.38 9.61
C HIS A 156 9.49 16.32 10.80
N GLY A 157 10.00 17.45 11.25
CA GLY A 157 9.76 18.79 10.70
C GLY A 157 10.78 19.76 11.26
N PHE A 158 10.78 20.97 10.73
CA PHE A 158 11.56 22.05 11.33
C PHE A 158 10.91 22.43 12.67
N ASN A 159 11.66 22.24 13.73
CA ASN A 159 11.20 22.48 15.08
C ASN A 159 11.65 23.87 15.52
N TYR A 160 10.78 24.85 15.32
CA TYR A 160 11.05 26.21 15.78
C TYR A 160 11.13 26.24 17.32
N SER A 161 12.22 26.79 17.85
CA SER A 161 12.43 26.96 19.28
C SER A 161 12.88 28.39 19.55
N PRO A 162 12.02 29.24 20.13
CA PRO A 162 12.40 30.61 20.50
C PRO A 162 13.46 30.58 21.61
N LYS A 163 14.15 31.71 21.78
CA LYS A 163 15.24 31.80 22.76
C LYS A 163 14.81 31.51 24.21
N GLU A 164 13.55 31.77 24.50
CA GLU A 164 12.94 31.55 25.82
C GLU A 164 12.57 30.11 26.09
N ALA A 165 12.54 29.27 25.04
CA ALA A 165 12.23 27.86 25.22
C ALA A 165 13.40 27.14 25.91
N PRO A 166 13.15 26.40 26.98
CA PRO A 166 14.19 25.59 27.60
C PRO A 166 14.64 24.50 26.62
N PHE A 167 15.94 24.12 26.71
CA PHE A 167 16.44 22.98 25.93
C PHE A 167 15.64 21.71 26.26
N PRO A 168 15.23 20.92 25.25
CA PRO A 168 15.62 20.90 23.84
C PRO A 168 14.74 21.77 22.91
N GLY A 169 13.84 22.57 23.43
CA GLY A 169 12.90 23.39 22.67
C GLY A 169 11.45 22.92 22.79
N TRP A 170 10.54 23.61 22.12
CA TRP A 170 9.10 23.30 22.13
C TRP A 170 8.77 22.31 21.02
N ILE A 171 8.98 21.03 21.28
CA ILE A 171 8.83 20.05 20.24
C ILE A 171 8.05 18.85 20.76
N ARG A 172 7.13 18.36 19.95
CA ARG A 172 6.38 17.13 20.23
C ARG A 172 6.68 16.02 19.24
N TYR A 173 6.81 16.36 17.95
CA TYR A 173 7.04 15.43 16.85
C TYR A 173 8.19 15.92 15.99
N GLY A 174 8.92 15.03 15.36
CA GLY A 174 9.98 15.32 14.44
C GLY A 174 11.37 14.93 14.95
N ALA A 175 12.32 14.86 14.02
CA ALA A 175 13.71 14.48 14.28
C ALA A 175 14.61 15.68 14.62
N TYR A 176 14.02 16.82 14.99
CA TYR A 176 14.72 18.07 15.31
C TYR A 176 15.55 18.61 14.14
N TYR A 177 14.88 18.86 13.01
CA TYR A 177 15.46 19.50 11.84
C TYR A 177 15.66 21.02 12.09
N ASN A 178 16.59 21.36 12.95
CA ASN A 178 16.93 22.74 13.28
C ASN A 178 18.41 22.89 13.69
N GLU A 179 18.80 24.12 13.95
CA GLU A 179 20.18 24.49 14.32
C GLU A 179 20.66 23.92 15.65
N ASN A 180 19.78 23.43 16.50
CA ASN A 180 20.17 22.78 17.76
C ASN A 180 20.68 21.36 17.55
N ASN A 181 20.50 20.80 16.34
CA ASN A 181 20.99 19.47 16.02
C ASN A 181 22.43 19.55 15.49
N ASN A 182 23.30 18.67 15.99
CA ASN A 182 24.72 18.65 15.66
C ASN A 182 25.04 18.40 14.18
N TRP A 183 24.14 17.74 13.45
CA TRP A 183 24.30 17.49 12.02
C TRP A 183 23.63 18.58 11.13
N TRP A 184 22.99 19.60 11.70
CA TRP A 184 22.31 20.64 10.93
C TRP A 184 23.20 21.30 9.85
N PRO A 185 24.47 21.65 10.10
CA PRO A 185 25.35 22.22 9.08
C PRO A 185 25.51 21.31 7.85
N TYR A 186 25.31 20.00 8.02
CA TYR A 186 25.46 18.96 6.98
C TYR A 186 24.14 18.57 6.34
N PHE A 187 23.00 18.96 6.90
CA PHE A 187 21.67 18.60 6.42
C PHE A 187 21.43 19.01 4.97
N LYS A 188 22.06 20.09 4.50
CA LYS A 188 22.04 20.53 3.10
C LYS A 188 22.47 19.45 2.10
N TYR A 189 23.36 18.54 2.48
CA TYR A 189 23.80 17.46 1.60
C TYR A 189 22.71 16.40 1.45
N TYR A 190 22.02 16.10 2.53
CA TYR A 190 20.88 15.20 2.51
C TYR A 190 19.69 15.77 1.72
N THR A 191 19.35 17.04 1.93
CA THR A 191 18.27 17.68 1.16
C THR A 191 18.62 17.79 -0.33
N ALA A 192 19.87 18.08 -0.67
CA ALA A 192 20.33 18.05 -2.07
C ALA A 192 20.26 16.66 -2.70
N TYR A 193 20.57 15.62 -1.94
CA TYR A 193 20.41 14.23 -2.37
C TYR A 193 18.92 13.92 -2.63
N LYS A 194 18.03 14.21 -1.69
CA LYS A 194 16.58 14.01 -1.84
C LYS A 194 16.01 14.82 -3.00
N GLY A 195 16.48 16.06 -3.20
CA GLY A 195 16.07 16.90 -4.33
C GLY A 195 16.42 16.28 -5.69
N ARG A 196 17.64 15.75 -5.85
CA ARG A 196 18.05 15.05 -7.09
C ARG A 196 17.22 13.80 -7.31
N MET A 197 16.99 13.00 -6.26
CA MET A 197 16.17 11.81 -6.33
C MET A 197 14.73 12.15 -6.73
N ALA A 198 14.12 13.13 -6.07
CA ALA A 198 12.76 13.60 -6.39
C ALA A 198 12.66 14.10 -7.84
N SER A 199 13.64 14.86 -8.31
CA SER A 199 13.69 15.32 -9.70
C SER A 199 13.73 14.12 -10.67
N ALA A 200 14.61 13.15 -10.46
CA ALA A 200 14.71 11.98 -11.31
C ALA A 200 13.37 11.18 -11.33
N LEU A 201 12.82 10.85 -10.17
CA LEU A 201 11.61 10.04 -10.05
C LEU A 201 10.36 10.71 -10.63
N GLN A 202 10.25 12.03 -10.59
CA GLN A 202 9.11 12.77 -11.13
C GLN A 202 9.16 12.91 -12.67
N HIS A 203 10.33 12.71 -13.31
CA HIS A 203 10.45 12.72 -14.77
C HIS A 203 9.96 11.42 -15.42
N GLY A 204 9.74 10.36 -14.66
CA GLY A 204 9.28 9.07 -15.15
C GLY A 204 8.00 8.58 -14.48
N THR A 205 7.48 7.51 -15.04
CA THR A 205 6.39 6.73 -14.45
C THR A 205 6.94 5.38 -13.99
N MET A 206 6.71 5.02 -12.72
CA MET A 206 7.15 3.73 -12.21
C MET A 206 6.50 2.59 -12.99
N TYR A 207 7.32 1.65 -13.45
CA TYR A 207 6.83 0.46 -14.14
C TYR A 207 6.23 -0.54 -13.14
N ALA A 208 5.08 -1.10 -13.49
CA ALA A 208 4.47 -2.23 -12.82
C ALA A 208 3.60 -3.01 -13.80
N ASP A 209 3.77 -4.32 -13.87
CA ASP A 209 3.02 -5.26 -14.68
C ASP A 209 2.23 -6.27 -13.86
N ILE A 210 2.35 -6.18 -12.54
CA ILE A 210 1.69 -7.03 -11.56
C ILE A 210 0.75 -6.17 -10.71
N ALA A 211 -0.49 -6.63 -10.54
CA ALA A 211 -1.44 -6.05 -9.59
C ALA A 211 -1.55 -6.93 -8.35
N ILE A 212 -1.86 -6.33 -7.20
CA ILE A 212 -2.13 -7.03 -5.95
C ILE A 212 -3.47 -6.56 -5.39
N LEU A 213 -4.40 -7.48 -5.18
CA LEU A 213 -5.62 -7.22 -4.43
C LEU A 213 -5.38 -7.53 -2.95
N HIS A 214 -5.50 -6.48 -2.13
CA HIS A 214 -5.44 -6.60 -0.68
C HIS A 214 -6.82 -6.98 -0.12
N PRO A 215 -6.92 -7.86 0.91
CA PRO A 215 -8.19 -8.33 1.45
C PRO A 215 -8.86 -7.29 2.36
N ILE A 216 -9.08 -6.06 1.87
CA ILE A 216 -9.66 -4.98 2.69
C ILE A 216 -11.08 -5.31 3.14
N ALA A 217 -11.86 -5.98 2.30
CA ALA A 217 -13.22 -6.40 2.62
C ALA A 217 -13.24 -7.40 3.79
N ASP A 218 -12.39 -8.42 3.74
CA ASP A 218 -12.24 -9.40 4.81
C ASP A 218 -11.72 -8.77 6.11
N MET A 219 -10.83 -7.78 5.99
CA MET A 219 -10.32 -7.07 7.16
C MET A 219 -11.38 -6.16 7.79
N TRP A 220 -12.20 -5.47 7.01
CA TRP A 220 -13.35 -4.71 7.52
C TRP A 220 -14.36 -5.62 8.20
N SER A 221 -14.65 -6.77 7.60
CA SER A 221 -15.55 -7.78 8.17
C SER A 221 -15.04 -8.30 9.52
N THR A 222 -13.76 -8.63 9.59
CA THR A 222 -13.15 -9.24 10.79
C THR A 222 -12.91 -8.22 11.89
N LEU A 223 -12.28 -7.07 11.55
CA LEU A 223 -11.84 -6.09 12.53
C LEU A 223 -12.94 -5.10 12.93
N GLY A 224 -13.89 -4.83 12.01
CA GLY A 224 -14.93 -3.83 12.23
C GLY A 224 -14.35 -2.42 12.39
N MET A 225 -15.02 -1.60 13.17
CA MET A 225 -14.69 -0.19 13.36
C MET A 225 -13.29 0.00 13.97
N GLN A 226 -12.48 0.80 13.29
CA GLN A 226 -11.12 1.16 13.69
C GLN A 226 -11.06 2.64 14.03
N ASN A 227 -10.55 2.98 15.21
CA ASN A 227 -10.44 4.36 15.72
C ASN A 227 -9.01 4.91 15.66
N GLU A 228 -8.01 4.04 15.51
CA GLU A 228 -6.61 4.44 15.51
C GLU A 228 -6.21 5.12 14.19
N PRO A 229 -5.26 6.07 14.21
CA PRO A 229 -4.70 6.66 13.01
C PRO A 229 -4.10 5.61 12.06
N PHE A 230 -3.43 4.60 12.62
CA PHE A 230 -2.86 3.47 11.91
C PHE A 230 -3.54 2.18 12.35
N PRO A 231 -4.72 1.89 11.83
CA PRO A 231 -5.47 0.72 12.21
C PRO A 231 -4.81 -0.57 11.69
N ALA A 232 -5.22 -1.70 12.26
CA ALA A 232 -4.73 -3.01 11.87
C ALA A 232 -4.95 -3.32 10.38
N THR A 233 -5.91 -2.67 9.72
CA THR A 233 -6.14 -2.75 8.28
C THR A 233 -4.94 -2.30 7.43
N THR A 234 -4.05 -1.48 7.97
CA THR A 234 -2.83 -1.04 7.29
C THR A 234 -1.59 -1.80 7.75
N ASN A 235 -1.65 -2.51 8.88
CA ASN A 235 -0.56 -3.30 9.43
C ASN A 235 -0.84 -4.80 9.27
N VAL A 236 -0.46 -5.34 8.13
CA VAL A 236 -0.92 -6.66 7.66
C VAL A 236 0.15 -7.73 7.69
N LYS A 237 0.94 -7.79 8.74
CA LYS A 237 1.95 -8.86 8.95
C LYS A 237 2.82 -9.10 7.69
N TYR A 238 2.86 -10.35 7.20
CA TYR A 238 3.64 -10.75 6.05
C TYR A 238 3.16 -10.14 4.71
N LYS A 239 1.97 -9.56 4.63
CA LYS A 239 1.40 -9.09 3.35
C LYS A 239 2.25 -8.00 2.69
N THR A 240 2.99 -7.21 3.49
CA THR A 240 4.02 -6.30 2.98
C THR A 240 5.13 -7.04 2.26
N LEU A 241 5.50 -8.25 2.71
CA LEU A 241 6.60 -9.01 2.16
C LEU A 241 6.36 -9.48 0.73
N VAL A 242 5.10 -9.59 0.31
CA VAL A 242 4.74 -10.02 -1.04
C VAL A 242 5.16 -8.98 -2.07
N TRP A 243 4.78 -7.70 -1.91
CA TRP A 243 5.19 -6.66 -2.85
C TRP A 243 6.70 -6.43 -2.83
N GLU A 244 7.32 -6.49 -1.65
CA GLU A 244 8.76 -6.38 -1.53
C GLU A 244 9.48 -7.53 -2.27
N ALA A 245 9.00 -8.78 -2.13
CA ALA A 245 9.59 -9.92 -2.83
C ALA A 245 9.49 -9.79 -4.35
N ILE A 246 8.38 -9.26 -4.85
CA ILE A 246 8.20 -8.95 -6.28
C ILE A 246 9.28 -7.97 -6.75
N HIS A 247 9.48 -6.86 -6.03
CA HIS A 247 10.48 -5.86 -6.39
C HIS A 247 11.92 -6.38 -6.22
N LYS A 248 12.20 -7.18 -5.20
CA LYS A 248 13.52 -7.79 -4.96
C LYS A 248 13.90 -8.83 -6.02
N ASN A 249 12.93 -9.32 -6.79
CA ASN A 249 13.13 -10.25 -7.90
C ASN A 249 13.01 -9.59 -9.28
N GLY A 250 13.15 -8.28 -9.39
CA GLY A 250 13.24 -7.57 -10.66
C GLY A 250 11.92 -7.31 -11.38
N SER A 251 10.80 -7.48 -10.70
CA SER A 251 9.46 -7.10 -11.17
C SER A 251 8.97 -5.84 -10.48
N GLY A 252 7.85 -5.28 -10.93
CA GLY A 252 7.18 -4.15 -10.31
C GLY A 252 5.69 -4.42 -10.11
N CYS A 253 5.12 -3.91 -9.04
CA CYS A 253 3.70 -4.10 -8.76
C CYS A 253 3.03 -2.84 -8.24
N ASP A 254 1.69 -2.80 -8.40
CA ASP A 254 0.80 -1.86 -7.76
C ASP A 254 -0.30 -2.59 -7.01
N TYR A 255 -0.83 -1.99 -5.96
CA TYR A 255 -2.07 -2.45 -5.36
C TYR A 255 -3.27 -1.97 -6.17
N VAL A 256 -4.31 -2.77 -6.19
CA VAL A 256 -5.63 -2.45 -6.75
C VAL A 256 -6.70 -2.75 -5.73
N SER A 257 -7.89 -2.20 -5.94
CA SER A 257 -9.09 -2.50 -5.15
C SER A 257 -10.15 -3.18 -6.01
N GLU A 258 -11.21 -3.66 -5.38
CA GLU A 258 -12.34 -4.22 -6.10
C GLU A 258 -13.00 -3.22 -7.03
N SER A 259 -13.14 -1.95 -6.62
CA SER A 259 -13.69 -0.89 -7.48
C SER A 259 -12.83 -0.69 -8.74
N ILE A 260 -11.50 -0.68 -8.60
CA ILE A 260 -10.58 -0.62 -9.75
C ILE A 260 -10.75 -1.81 -10.67
N ILE A 261 -10.89 -3.02 -10.13
CA ILE A 261 -11.10 -4.25 -10.93
C ILE A 261 -12.42 -4.17 -11.69
N ARG A 262 -13.51 -3.73 -11.03
CA ARG A 262 -14.82 -3.60 -11.67
C ARG A 262 -14.84 -2.58 -12.80
N ASP A 263 -14.12 -1.47 -12.63
CA ASP A 263 -14.06 -0.38 -13.61
C ASP A 263 -13.02 -0.65 -14.72
N ALA A 264 -12.15 -1.64 -14.55
CA ALA A 264 -11.11 -1.97 -15.52
C ALA A 264 -11.67 -2.63 -16.80
N GLU A 265 -11.00 -2.39 -17.92
CA GLU A 265 -11.19 -3.16 -19.14
C GLU A 265 -10.31 -4.41 -19.10
N MET A 266 -10.90 -5.58 -19.35
CA MET A 266 -10.18 -6.85 -19.48
C MET A 266 -9.95 -7.14 -20.96
N LYS A 267 -8.70 -7.06 -21.40
CA LYS A 267 -8.36 -7.18 -22.82
C LYS A 267 -7.00 -7.80 -23.06
N ASP A 268 -6.94 -8.77 -23.97
CA ASP A 268 -5.70 -9.42 -24.42
C ASP A 268 -4.84 -9.96 -23.25
N GLY A 269 -5.49 -10.47 -22.19
CA GLY A 269 -4.84 -10.95 -20.98
C GLY A 269 -4.35 -9.87 -20.03
N TYR A 270 -4.81 -8.63 -20.20
CA TYR A 270 -4.46 -7.52 -19.32
C TYR A 270 -5.69 -6.95 -18.60
N LEU A 271 -5.50 -6.59 -17.33
CA LEU A 271 -6.34 -5.68 -16.59
C LEU A 271 -5.86 -4.25 -16.88
N CYS A 272 -6.70 -3.49 -17.60
CA CYS A 272 -6.38 -2.13 -18.05
C CYS A 272 -7.20 -1.10 -17.23
N TYR A 273 -6.51 -0.21 -16.51
CA TYR A 273 -7.14 0.88 -15.78
C TYR A 273 -6.32 2.16 -15.88
N GLY A 274 -6.92 3.24 -16.38
CA GLY A 274 -6.21 4.48 -16.67
C GLY A 274 -4.97 4.19 -17.56
N PRO A 275 -3.78 4.65 -17.18
CA PRO A 275 -2.56 4.40 -17.95
C PRO A 275 -1.91 3.02 -17.66
N ARG A 276 -2.51 2.21 -16.79
CA ARG A 276 -1.90 0.98 -16.27
C ARG A 276 -2.41 -0.26 -16.98
N LYS A 277 -1.52 -1.26 -17.12
CA LYS A 277 -1.84 -2.59 -17.68
C LYS A 277 -1.14 -3.65 -16.84
N TYR A 278 -1.90 -4.58 -16.29
CA TYR A 278 -1.39 -5.67 -15.45
C TYR A 278 -1.72 -7.00 -16.09
N LYS A 279 -0.70 -7.83 -16.30
CA LYS A 279 -0.84 -9.18 -16.87
C LYS A 279 -1.08 -10.24 -15.80
N THR A 280 -0.65 -9.97 -14.60
CA THR A 280 -0.71 -10.89 -13.46
C THR A 280 -1.36 -10.19 -12.27
N LEU A 281 -2.24 -10.91 -11.58
CA LEU A 281 -2.90 -10.44 -10.37
C LEU A 281 -2.64 -11.41 -9.22
N PHE A 282 -2.25 -10.89 -8.05
CA PHE A 282 -2.15 -11.64 -6.80
C PHE A 282 -3.32 -11.25 -5.88
N LEU A 283 -4.03 -12.23 -5.36
CA LEU A 283 -5.03 -12.08 -4.31
C LEU A 283 -4.41 -12.58 -3.00
N ILE A 284 -4.25 -11.70 -2.01
CA ILE A 284 -3.57 -12.08 -0.75
C ILE A 284 -4.61 -12.37 0.32
N GLU A 285 -4.88 -13.63 0.63
CA GLU A 285 -5.88 -14.06 1.61
C GLU A 285 -7.25 -13.38 1.37
N VAL A 286 -7.66 -13.28 0.12
CA VAL A 286 -8.98 -12.75 -0.25
C VAL A 286 -9.97 -13.91 -0.18
N GLU A 287 -10.81 -13.91 0.84
CA GLU A 287 -11.83 -14.94 1.08
C GLU A 287 -13.21 -14.48 0.60
N SER A 288 -13.46 -13.17 0.63
CA SER A 288 -14.73 -12.59 0.20
C SER A 288 -14.55 -11.46 -0.81
N MET A 289 -15.50 -11.34 -1.73
CA MET A 289 -15.55 -10.24 -2.71
C MET A 289 -16.94 -10.00 -3.26
N GLU A 290 -17.14 -8.86 -3.90
CA GLU A 290 -18.36 -8.56 -4.63
C GLU A 290 -18.58 -9.53 -5.81
N PRO A 291 -19.80 -10.00 -6.10
CA PRO A 291 -20.08 -10.86 -7.26
C PRO A 291 -19.61 -10.23 -8.58
N ALA A 292 -19.78 -8.92 -8.75
CA ALA A 292 -19.33 -8.20 -9.93
C ALA A 292 -17.79 -8.22 -10.07
N THR A 293 -17.05 -8.21 -8.96
CA THR A 293 -15.59 -8.38 -8.96
C THR A 293 -15.21 -9.80 -9.40
N ALA A 294 -15.87 -10.83 -8.86
CA ALA A 294 -15.64 -12.23 -9.25
C ALA A 294 -15.87 -12.44 -10.76
N HIS A 295 -16.95 -11.84 -11.31
CA HIS A 295 -17.21 -11.88 -12.75
C HIS A 295 -16.10 -11.21 -13.57
N LYS A 296 -15.65 -10.03 -13.15
CA LYS A 296 -14.53 -9.33 -13.82
C LYS A 296 -13.22 -10.11 -13.77
N LEU A 297 -12.95 -10.81 -12.66
CA LEU A 297 -11.78 -11.69 -12.57
C LEU A 297 -11.90 -12.89 -13.53
N TYR A 298 -13.10 -13.44 -13.70
CA TYR A 298 -13.36 -14.45 -14.73
C TYR A 298 -13.06 -13.90 -16.13
N ASP A 299 -13.55 -12.69 -16.47
CA ASP A 299 -13.26 -12.05 -17.76
C ASP A 299 -11.75 -11.86 -17.98
N PHE A 300 -11.03 -11.48 -16.92
CA PHE A 300 -9.58 -11.33 -16.96
C PHE A 300 -8.89 -12.66 -17.29
N VAL A 301 -9.22 -13.74 -16.59
CA VAL A 301 -8.67 -15.08 -16.85
C VAL A 301 -9.07 -15.57 -18.24
N ALA A 302 -10.34 -15.40 -18.63
CA ALA A 302 -10.84 -15.79 -19.95
C ALA A 302 -10.16 -15.04 -21.09
N SER A 303 -9.68 -13.81 -20.86
CA SER A 303 -8.90 -13.03 -21.83
C SER A 303 -7.41 -13.43 -21.90
N GLY A 304 -6.95 -14.34 -21.04
CA GLY A 304 -5.56 -14.82 -20.98
C GLY A 304 -4.74 -14.23 -19.84
N GLY A 305 -5.34 -13.52 -18.91
CA GLY A 305 -4.72 -13.05 -17.67
C GLY A 305 -4.48 -14.18 -16.68
N ARG A 306 -3.62 -13.98 -15.71
CA ARG A 306 -3.29 -14.98 -14.70
C ARG A 306 -3.49 -14.45 -13.29
N ILE A 307 -4.12 -15.24 -12.44
CA ILE A 307 -4.39 -14.94 -11.04
C ILE A 307 -3.70 -15.94 -10.13
N PHE A 308 -2.98 -15.44 -9.13
CA PHE A 308 -2.44 -16.21 -8.04
C PHE A 308 -3.18 -15.88 -6.75
N CYS A 309 -3.85 -16.85 -6.16
CA CYS A 309 -4.49 -16.74 -4.85
C CYS A 309 -3.50 -17.20 -3.78
N ILE A 310 -3.17 -16.38 -2.81
CA ILE A 310 -2.28 -16.76 -1.70
C ILE A 310 -3.14 -17.21 -0.53
N GLU A 311 -2.96 -18.44 -0.07
CA GLU A 311 -3.61 -19.16 1.05
C GLU A 311 -5.09 -19.49 0.84
N ALA A 312 -5.86 -18.71 0.12
CA ALA A 312 -7.29 -18.99 -0.04
C ALA A 312 -7.79 -18.62 -1.44
N TYR A 313 -8.77 -19.35 -1.92
CA TYR A 313 -9.65 -18.91 -2.99
C TYR A 313 -10.83 -18.13 -2.40
N PRO A 314 -11.30 -17.08 -3.06
CA PRO A 314 -12.56 -16.45 -2.69
C PRO A 314 -13.71 -17.48 -2.73
N HIS A 315 -14.59 -17.44 -1.72
CA HIS A 315 -15.65 -18.45 -1.59
C HIS A 315 -16.98 -17.90 -1.09
N LYS A 316 -17.03 -16.61 -0.75
CA LYS A 316 -18.25 -15.94 -0.33
C LYS A 316 -18.30 -14.48 -0.80
N SER A 317 -19.49 -13.90 -0.74
CA SER A 317 -19.70 -12.48 -1.00
C SER A 317 -19.49 -11.64 0.27
N VAL A 318 -19.48 -10.32 0.08
CA VAL A 318 -19.47 -9.31 1.15
C VAL A 318 -20.86 -8.75 1.41
N GLY A 319 -21.05 -8.15 2.58
CA GLY A 319 -22.30 -7.48 2.95
C GLY A 319 -23.45 -8.44 3.31
N LEU A 320 -24.49 -7.86 3.92
CA LEU A 320 -25.62 -8.65 4.46
C LEU A 320 -26.74 -8.86 3.44
N LYS A 321 -26.94 -7.89 2.54
CA LYS A 321 -28.06 -7.92 1.61
C LYS A 321 -27.92 -9.05 0.60
N ASP A 322 -28.94 -9.91 0.48
CA ASP A 322 -29.04 -10.99 -0.50
C ASP A 322 -27.80 -11.94 -0.49
N HIS A 323 -27.15 -12.09 0.66
CA HIS A 323 -25.87 -12.77 0.80
C HIS A 323 -25.87 -14.21 0.31
N ASP A 324 -26.93 -15.01 0.59
CA ASP A 324 -27.04 -16.41 0.13
C ASP A 324 -26.99 -16.54 -1.39
N LYS A 325 -27.58 -15.57 -2.10
CA LYS A 325 -27.55 -15.50 -3.56
C LYS A 325 -26.17 -15.08 -4.05
N HIS A 326 -25.64 -14.02 -3.46
CA HIS A 326 -24.34 -13.46 -3.84
C HIS A 326 -23.19 -14.41 -3.55
N ASP A 327 -23.24 -15.19 -2.47
CA ASP A 327 -22.26 -16.24 -2.16
C ASP A 327 -22.21 -17.28 -3.27
N LYS A 328 -23.37 -17.73 -3.73
CA LYS A 328 -23.45 -18.69 -4.85
C LYS A 328 -22.90 -18.09 -6.15
N GLU A 329 -23.19 -16.85 -6.44
CA GLU A 329 -22.65 -16.17 -7.63
C GLU A 329 -21.11 -16.10 -7.58
N VAL A 330 -20.51 -15.75 -6.43
CA VAL A 330 -19.05 -15.74 -6.26
C VAL A 330 -18.48 -17.16 -6.44
N GLN A 331 -19.08 -18.15 -5.79
CA GLN A 331 -18.68 -19.57 -5.91
C GLN A 331 -18.72 -20.05 -7.36
N GLU A 332 -19.79 -19.76 -8.09
CA GLU A 332 -19.94 -20.14 -9.50
C GLU A 332 -18.82 -19.56 -10.38
N TRP A 333 -18.47 -18.27 -10.22
CA TRP A 333 -17.38 -17.66 -10.97
C TRP A 333 -16.01 -18.24 -10.59
N VAL A 334 -15.78 -18.48 -9.31
CA VAL A 334 -14.54 -19.11 -8.82
C VAL A 334 -14.39 -20.53 -9.37
N GLU A 335 -15.45 -21.34 -9.36
CA GLU A 335 -15.40 -22.70 -9.91
C GLU A 335 -15.14 -22.69 -11.42
N LYS A 336 -15.71 -21.74 -12.17
CA LYS A 336 -15.40 -21.57 -13.60
C LYS A 336 -13.92 -21.23 -13.82
N MET A 337 -13.33 -20.33 -13.00
CA MET A 337 -11.92 -19.98 -13.08
C MET A 337 -11.00 -21.16 -12.75
N LYS A 338 -11.34 -21.99 -11.75
CA LYS A 338 -10.58 -23.20 -11.39
C LYS A 338 -10.50 -24.23 -12.53
N GLN A 339 -11.46 -24.22 -13.44
CA GLN A 339 -11.44 -25.10 -14.63
C GLN A 339 -10.51 -24.61 -15.75
N MET A 340 -9.93 -23.41 -15.61
CA MET A 340 -9.00 -22.82 -16.57
C MET A 340 -7.56 -23.16 -16.18
N ASP A 341 -6.98 -24.20 -16.77
CA ASP A 341 -5.66 -24.72 -16.44
C ASP A 341 -4.57 -23.63 -16.47
N GLY A 342 -3.81 -23.51 -15.39
CA GLY A 342 -2.65 -22.65 -15.27
C GLY A 342 -2.96 -21.16 -15.21
N CYS A 343 -4.23 -20.77 -15.09
CA CYS A 343 -4.64 -19.37 -15.08
C CYS A 343 -5.16 -18.87 -13.73
N PHE A 344 -5.67 -19.77 -12.89
CA PHE A 344 -6.20 -19.44 -11.55
C PHE A 344 -5.61 -20.42 -10.52
N ILE A 345 -4.60 -19.97 -9.79
CA ILE A 345 -3.64 -20.81 -9.10
C ILE A 345 -3.64 -20.51 -7.61
N LEU A 346 -3.74 -21.53 -6.76
CA LEU A 346 -3.53 -21.40 -5.32
C LEU A 346 -2.04 -21.54 -4.99
N LEU A 347 -1.51 -20.61 -4.26
CA LEU A 347 -0.16 -20.63 -3.72
C LEU A 347 -0.19 -20.63 -2.19
N HIS A 348 0.75 -21.33 -1.57
CA HIS A 348 0.97 -21.24 -0.15
C HIS A 348 2.15 -20.30 0.15
N LYS A 349 1.97 -19.44 1.14
CA LYS A 349 3.04 -18.53 1.58
C LYS A 349 4.16 -19.33 2.28
N PRO A 350 5.41 -18.87 2.21
CA PRO A 350 6.48 -19.46 2.99
C PRO A 350 6.39 -19.02 4.45
N GLU A 351 7.09 -19.72 5.34
CA GLU A 351 7.21 -19.28 6.74
C GLU A 351 8.07 -18.04 6.89
N LYS A 352 9.17 -17.91 6.13
CA LYS A 352 10.18 -16.86 6.29
C LYS A 352 10.69 -16.28 4.98
N ASP A 353 11.20 -17.08 4.04
CA ASP A 353 11.90 -16.60 2.84
C ASP A 353 10.91 -16.24 1.70
N PHE A 354 10.34 -15.04 1.75
CA PHE A 354 9.47 -14.55 0.68
C PHE A 354 10.22 -14.22 -0.62
N VAL A 355 11.49 -13.88 -0.53
CA VAL A 355 12.32 -13.56 -1.72
C VAL A 355 12.57 -14.81 -2.54
N GLY A 356 13.07 -15.88 -1.92
CA GLY A 356 13.25 -17.16 -2.58
C GLY A 356 11.93 -17.82 -3.02
N TRP A 357 10.88 -17.68 -2.21
CA TRP A 357 9.55 -18.15 -2.58
C TRP A 357 9.06 -17.51 -3.89
N TYR A 358 9.14 -16.18 -4.02
CA TYR A 358 8.68 -15.50 -5.22
C TYR A 358 9.56 -15.82 -6.43
N GLN A 359 10.89 -16.01 -6.24
CA GLN A 359 11.77 -16.49 -7.30
C GLN A 359 11.32 -17.87 -7.82
N GLY A 360 10.90 -18.77 -6.92
CA GLY A 360 10.27 -20.05 -7.30
C GLY A 360 9.01 -19.84 -8.12
N VAL A 361 8.10 -18.98 -7.69
CA VAL A 361 6.88 -18.65 -8.44
C VAL A 361 7.19 -18.11 -9.83
N GLN A 362 8.19 -17.21 -9.97
CA GLN A 362 8.61 -16.72 -11.28
C GLN A 362 9.07 -17.85 -12.20
N LYS A 363 9.88 -18.76 -11.67
CA LYS A 363 10.43 -19.89 -12.43
C LYS A 363 9.34 -20.88 -12.82
N ASP A 364 8.52 -21.33 -11.85
CA ASP A 364 7.55 -22.38 -12.05
C ASP A 364 6.40 -21.98 -12.99
N TYR A 365 6.07 -20.70 -12.99
CA TYR A 365 4.99 -20.16 -13.83
C TYR A 365 5.45 -19.25 -14.98
N GLY A 366 6.75 -19.16 -15.20
CA GLY A 366 7.32 -18.38 -16.34
C GLY A 366 7.01 -16.89 -16.27
N LEU A 367 7.03 -16.29 -15.06
CA LEU A 367 6.87 -14.85 -14.90
C LEU A 367 8.19 -14.16 -15.21
N THR A 368 8.28 -13.50 -16.36
CA THR A 368 9.51 -12.83 -16.77
C THR A 368 9.60 -11.45 -16.12
N PRO A 369 10.59 -11.21 -15.26
CA PRO A 369 10.83 -9.87 -14.72
C PRO A 369 11.39 -8.94 -15.82
N TYR A 370 11.18 -7.63 -15.67
CA TYR A 370 11.81 -6.66 -16.58
C TYR A 370 13.31 -6.51 -16.31
N MET A 371 13.79 -6.90 -15.14
CA MET A 371 15.21 -6.96 -14.79
C MET A 371 15.52 -8.33 -14.18
N THR A 372 16.39 -9.10 -14.81
CA THR A 372 16.84 -10.36 -14.23
C THR A 372 17.82 -10.11 -13.09
N ILE A 373 17.50 -10.59 -11.91
CA ILE A 373 18.38 -10.57 -10.74
C ILE A 373 18.80 -12.00 -10.46
N GLU A 374 20.06 -12.33 -10.75
CA GLU A 374 20.57 -13.70 -10.63
C GLU A 374 20.56 -14.21 -9.20
N LYS A 375 20.88 -13.32 -8.23
CA LYS A 375 20.91 -13.61 -6.81
C LYS A 375 20.09 -12.56 -6.05
N PRO A 376 18.76 -12.73 -5.97
CA PRO A 376 17.92 -11.86 -5.18
C PRO A 376 18.37 -11.86 -3.72
N ASP A 377 18.37 -10.68 -3.12
CA ASP A 377 18.80 -10.47 -1.75
C ASP A 377 17.73 -9.72 -0.96
N PRO A 378 17.49 -10.05 0.32
CA PRO A 378 16.53 -9.34 1.15
C PRO A 378 16.76 -7.83 1.27
N TYR A 379 17.99 -7.37 1.08
CA TYR A 379 18.39 -5.97 1.18
C TYR A 379 18.42 -5.24 -0.17
N LEU A 380 18.38 -5.96 -1.29
CA LEU A 380 18.37 -5.39 -2.63
C LEU A 380 16.94 -5.10 -3.05
N MET A 381 16.60 -3.83 -3.20
CA MET A 381 15.35 -3.39 -3.81
C MET A 381 15.64 -2.52 -5.03
N GLN A 382 14.75 -2.56 -5.98
CA GLN A 382 14.82 -1.76 -7.19
C GLN A 382 13.44 -1.29 -7.63
N ASN A 383 13.40 -0.16 -8.31
CA ASN A 383 12.27 0.30 -9.10
C ASN A 383 12.77 0.67 -10.48
N ARG A 384 11.92 0.48 -11.47
CA ARG A 384 12.15 0.95 -12.83
C ARG A 384 11.20 2.11 -13.11
N TYR A 385 11.76 3.19 -13.65
CA TYR A 385 10.98 4.32 -14.13
C TYR A 385 11.18 4.48 -15.64
N GLN A 386 10.11 4.81 -16.33
CA GLN A 386 10.12 5.07 -17.75
C GLN A 386 9.82 6.56 -17.98
N GLY A 387 10.77 7.27 -18.59
CA GLY A 387 10.63 8.67 -18.96
C GLY A 387 9.75 8.86 -20.20
N ASP A 388 9.35 10.10 -20.49
CA ASP A 388 8.48 10.45 -21.61
C ASP A 388 9.08 10.09 -22.98
N ASN A 389 10.41 10.11 -23.10
CA ASN A 389 11.15 9.75 -24.30
C ASN A 389 11.51 8.25 -24.37
N ARG A 390 10.88 7.41 -23.56
CA ARG A 390 11.22 5.99 -23.38
C ARG A 390 12.63 5.77 -22.82
N GLU A 391 13.23 6.77 -22.21
CA GLU A 391 14.44 6.62 -21.42
C GLU A 391 14.11 5.86 -20.14
N GLU A 392 14.97 4.91 -19.77
CA GLU A 392 14.80 4.09 -18.56
C GLU A 392 15.77 4.54 -17.48
N MET A 393 15.28 4.63 -16.24
CA MET A 393 16.05 4.96 -15.04
C MET A 393 15.91 3.88 -13.97
#